data_470add88419c79f371f63d6593bfa3b5
#
_entry.id   470add88419c79f371f63d6593bfa3b5
#
_cell.length_a   1.000
_cell.length_b   1.000
_cell.length_c   1.000
_cell.angle_alpha   90.00
_cell.angle_beta   90.00
_cell.angle_gamma   90.00
#
_symmetry.space_group_name_H-M   'P 1'
#
loop_
_entity.id
_entity.type
_entity.pdbx_description
1 polymer ?
#
loop_
_entity_poly.entity_id
_entity_poly.type
_entity_poly.pdbx_seq_one_letter_code
_entity_poly.pdbx_strand_id
1 'polypeptide(L)'
;MELSRKNRISITVLYACITGLANFVSSIIPITFSTPALQSLYLNGWMTFLEKYSAFTNIVTFVTFLVPTILCFVYAVRKKDEKFNGRFINLPIAYSLIGTTGWLTYFIAEVAVLFLIRKPYNINILPIILTSAMYIILECILSFTISYFVMETLHRKKILPKFFPNGNLSKIQGTFTPSLKFLFTILYVSTVLFPVFYLLSVIITTSLNHSIAIDKSSMIVFFIVFFFGILLFMIFSDYFKSPLKKLKKGAEVIADGDYTQKVNIVSNDSFGILADAFNDMTSSLDEKTKRIYKIQDSIITGMAVMVESRDNSTGGHIKRTSECVKVFIEELKNTEQFKNLAPSFCQDVIKAAPMHDLGKIAVDDAILRKPGKFTDEEYEIMKKHSAEGARIIENVLSEVDDEEFKQIAKNIAHFHHEKYNGQGYPDGLKETQIPLEARIMALADVFDALVSKRCYKDTFSYDKAFSIIEESLGSHFD
;
A
#
# COMPACT_ATOMS: atom_id res chain seq x y z
N MET A 1 -5.87 -17.73 -5.18
CA MET A 1 -6.58 -18.85 -4.48
C MET A 1 -8.00 -18.93 -5.01
N GLU A 2 -8.43 -20.05 -5.57
CA GLU A 2 -9.78 -20.12 -6.15
C GLU A 2 -10.84 -20.20 -5.06
N LEU A 3 -11.88 -19.39 -5.19
CA LEU A 3 -13.07 -19.51 -4.35
C LEU A 3 -13.72 -20.86 -4.58
N SER A 4 -13.55 -21.79 -3.66
CA SER A 4 -14.25 -23.07 -3.72
C SER A 4 -15.77 -22.84 -3.70
N ARG A 5 -16.53 -23.72 -4.34
CA ARG A 5 -18.01 -23.66 -4.33
C ARG A 5 -18.55 -23.60 -2.89
N LYS A 6 -17.92 -24.32 -1.96
CA LYS A 6 -18.28 -24.33 -0.53
C LYS A 6 -18.14 -22.96 0.12
N ASN A 7 -17.02 -22.25 -0.12
CA ASN A 7 -16.81 -20.91 0.44
C ASN A 7 -17.80 -19.88 -0.13
N ARG A 8 -18.14 -19.97 -1.42
CA ARG A 8 -19.15 -19.09 -2.03
C ARG A 8 -20.50 -19.27 -1.36
N ILE A 9 -20.94 -20.50 -1.18
CA ILE A 9 -22.22 -20.82 -0.52
C ILE A 9 -22.20 -20.29 0.92
N SER A 10 -21.14 -20.51 1.69
CA SER A 10 -21.03 -20.05 3.07
C SER A 10 -21.13 -18.53 3.19
N ILE A 11 -20.44 -17.77 2.33
CA ILE A 11 -20.50 -16.30 2.30
C ILE A 11 -21.90 -15.84 1.91
N THR A 12 -22.50 -16.48 0.92
CA THR A 12 -23.86 -16.18 0.46
C THR A 12 -24.89 -16.36 1.56
N VAL A 13 -24.83 -17.49 2.28
CA VAL A 13 -25.73 -17.74 3.42
C VAL A 13 -25.54 -16.70 4.52
N LEU A 14 -24.29 -16.37 4.86
CA LEU A 14 -23.98 -15.35 5.84
C LEU A 14 -24.61 -13.99 5.47
N TYR A 15 -24.50 -13.58 4.21
CA TYR A 15 -25.04 -12.30 3.75
C TYR A 15 -26.56 -12.31 3.69
N ALA A 16 -27.16 -13.42 3.28
CA ALA A 16 -28.63 -13.59 3.38
C ALA A 16 -29.13 -13.47 4.82
N CYS A 17 -28.41 -14.07 5.79
CA CYS A 17 -28.73 -13.93 7.21
C CYS A 17 -28.60 -12.48 7.70
N ILE A 18 -27.53 -11.76 7.30
CA ILE A 18 -27.35 -10.34 7.66
C ILE A 18 -28.49 -9.48 7.09
N THR A 19 -28.84 -9.68 5.82
CA THR A 19 -29.96 -8.97 5.18
C THR A 19 -31.29 -9.29 5.85
N GLY A 20 -31.55 -10.56 6.15
CA GLY A 20 -32.75 -11.00 6.88
C GLY A 20 -32.83 -10.37 8.27
N LEU A 21 -31.71 -10.36 9.01
CA LEU A 21 -31.64 -9.72 10.33
C LEU A 21 -31.85 -8.19 10.24
N ALA A 22 -31.27 -7.53 9.24
CA ALA A 22 -31.46 -6.10 9.02
C ALA A 22 -32.92 -5.77 8.74
N ASN A 23 -33.60 -6.56 7.89
CA ASN A 23 -35.05 -6.41 7.63
C ASN A 23 -35.86 -6.65 8.89
N PHE A 24 -35.51 -7.68 9.68
CA PHE A 24 -36.20 -7.96 10.94
C PHE A 24 -36.05 -6.82 11.94
N VAL A 25 -34.84 -6.30 12.12
CA VAL A 25 -34.60 -5.15 13.03
C VAL A 25 -35.34 -3.91 12.57
N SER A 26 -35.34 -3.62 11.25
CA SER A 26 -36.10 -2.49 10.73
C SER A 26 -37.63 -2.65 10.92
N SER A 27 -38.16 -3.87 10.85
CA SER A 27 -39.60 -4.11 11.08
C SER A 27 -40.05 -4.00 12.54
N ILE A 28 -39.16 -4.28 13.49
CA ILE A 28 -39.49 -4.18 14.92
C ILE A 28 -39.80 -2.71 15.31
N ILE A 29 -39.07 -1.75 14.75
CA ILE A 29 -39.16 -0.35 15.13
C ILE A 29 -40.61 0.21 14.90
N PRO A 30 -41.19 0.10 13.69
CA PRO A 30 -42.56 0.56 13.47
C PRO A 30 -43.61 -0.27 14.20
N ILE A 31 -43.48 -1.59 14.27
CA ILE A 31 -44.46 -2.50 14.88
C ILE A 31 -44.55 -2.30 16.40
N THR A 32 -43.41 -2.21 17.08
CA THR A 32 -43.35 -2.09 18.54
C THR A 32 -43.80 -0.70 19.02
N PHE A 33 -43.65 0.29 18.14
CA PHE A 33 -43.83 1.70 18.49
C PHE A 33 -44.90 2.40 17.62
N SER A 34 -45.81 1.64 17.01
CA SER A 34 -47.01 2.23 16.40
C SER A 34 -47.72 3.05 17.45
N THR A 35 -47.81 4.36 17.19
CA THR A 35 -48.46 5.28 18.14
C THR A 35 -49.96 4.97 18.26
N PRO A 36 -50.61 5.25 19.39
CA PRO A 36 -52.07 5.19 19.51
C PRO A 36 -52.79 5.95 18.40
N ALA A 37 -52.18 7.04 17.90
CA ALA A 37 -52.66 7.81 16.78
C ALA A 37 -52.67 7.03 15.46
N LEU A 38 -51.64 6.26 15.20
CA LEU A 38 -51.55 5.34 14.06
C LEU A 38 -52.53 4.18 14.20
N GLN A 39 -52.60 3.60 15.39
CA GLN A 39 -53.59 2.56 15.68
C GLN A 39 -55.00 3.05 15.42
N SER A 40 -55.36 4.31 15.75
CA SER A 40 -56.67 4.86 15.47
C SER A 40 -56.97 5.06 13.98
N LEU A 41 -55.96 5.39 13.16
CA LEU A 41 -56.09 5.45 11.69
C LEU A 41 -56.30 4.07 11.06
N TYR A 42 -55.71 3.05 11.63
CA TYR A 42 -55.87 1.65 11.21
C TYR A 42 -57.11 0.97 11.79
N LEU A 43 -57.64 1.48 12.92
CA LEU A 43 -58.67 0.79 13.71
C LEU A 43 -59.98 0.58 12.98
N ASN A 44 -60.36 1.42 12.01
CA ASN A 44 -61.62 1.30 11.32
C ASN A 44 -61.54 0.48 10.01
N GLY A 45 -61.40 -0.81 10.13
CA GLY A 45 -61.53 -1.77 9.03
C GLY A 45 -60.22 -2.45 8.63
N TRP A 46 -59.07 -1.77 8.66
CA TRP A 46 -57.77 -2.39 8.29
C TRP A 46 -57.29 -3.39 9.34
N MET A 47 -57.32 -3.02 10.61
CA MET A 47 -56.94 -3.94 11.71
C MET A 47 -57.93 -5.13 11.79
N THR A 48 -59.22 -4.88 11.62
CA THR A 48 -60.21 -5.96 11.56
C THR A 48 -59.94 -6.93 10.40
N PHE A 49 -59.49 -6.40 9.26
CA PHE A 49 -59.06 -7.23 8.13
C PHE A 49 -57.78 -8.01 8.45
N LEU A 50 -56.73 -7.37 9.02
CA LEU A 50 -55.48 -8.01 9.40
C LEU A 50 -55.68 -9.13 10.43
N GLU A 51 -56.52 -8.90 11.44
CA GLU A 51 -56.87 -9.91 12.43
C GLU A 51 -57.59 -11.09 11.81
N LYS A 52 -58.63 -10.81 11.00
CA LYS A 52 -59.45 -11.83 10.35
C LYS A 52 -58.64 -12.69 9.35
N TYR A 53 -57.68 -12.10 8.66
CA TYR A 53 -56.90 -12.74 7.61
C TYR A 53 -55.38 -12.81 7.97
N SER A 54 -55.07 -12.93 9.25
CA SER A 54 -53.70 -12.93 9.76
C SER A 54 -52.79 -13.99 9.08
N ALA A 55 -53.31 -15.18 8.78
CA ALA A 55 -52.60 -16.19 8.07
C ALA A 55 -52.18 -15.74 6.64
N PHE A 56 -53.08 -15.06 5.93
CA PHE A 56 -52.81 -14.53 4.60
C PHE A 56 -51.77 -13.40 4.65
N THR A 57 -51.89 -12.46 5.57
CA THR A 57 -50.91 -11.36 5.74
C THR A 57 -49.54 -11.87 6.13
N ASN A 58 -49.46 -12.85 7.00
CA ASN A 58 -48.17 -13.50 7.37
C ASN A 58 -47.56 -14.23 6.17
N ILE A 59 -48.36 -14.91 5.33
CA ILE A 59 -47.87 -15.56 4.11
C ILE A 59 -47.34 -14.50 3.13
N VAL A 60 -48.06 -13.40 2.91
CA VAL A 60 -47.59 -12.32 2.03
C VAL A 60 -46.28 -11.74 2.53
N THR A 61 -46.18 -11.45 3.82
CA THR A 61 -44.96 -10.94 4.45
C THR A 61 -43.79 -11.93 4.25
N PHE A 62 -44.04 -13.22 4.53
CA PHE A 62 -43.00 -14.23 4.36
C PHE A 62 -42.52 -14.34 2.90
N VAL A 63 -43.46 -14.38 1.93
CA VAL A 63 -43.12 -14.46 0.50
C VAL A 63 -42.35 -13.22 0.03
N THR A 64 -42.74 -12.01 0.45
CA THR A 64 -42.07 -10.77 0.04
C THR A 64 -40.63 -10.68 0.51
N PHE A 65 -40.27 -11.29 1.64
CA PHE A 65 -38.87 -11.35 2.12
C PHE A 65 -38.12 -12.61 1.64
N LEU A 66 -38.82 -13.71 1.32
CA LEU A 66 -38.19 -14.90 0.79
C LEU A 66 -37.69 -14.69 -0.63
N VAL A 67 -38.41 -13.97 -1.49
CA VAL A 67 -38.03 -13.74 -2.89
C VAL A 67 -36.72 -12.97 -3.02
N PRO A 68 -36.48 -11.83 -2.35
CA PRO A 68 -35.18 -11.18 -2.37
C PRO A 68 -34.03 -12.07 -1.89
N THR A 69 -34.27 -12.88 -0.84
CA THR A 69 -33.27 -13.83 -0.33
C THR A 69 -32.87 -14.87 -1.38
N ILE A 70 -33.84 -15.42 -2.11
CA ILE A 70 -33.60 -16.34 -3.23
C ILE A 70 -32.83 -15.64 -4.35
N LEU A 71 -33.20 -14.42 -4.72
CA LEU A 71 -32.52 -13.64 -5.76
C LEU A 71 -31.06 -13.36 -5.37
N CYS A 72 -30.80 -13.00 -4.11
CA CYS A 72 -29.46 -12.85 -3.57
C CYS A 72 -28.64 -14.14 -3.71
N PHE A 73 -29.24 -15.27 -3.34
CA PHE A 73 -28.59 -16.57 -3.47
C PHE A 73 -28.25 -16.90 -4.93
N VAL A 74 -29.20 -16.72 -5.84
CA VAL A 74 -29.00 -16.94 -7.28
C VAL A 74 -27.89 -16.03 -7.83
N TYR A 75 -27.87 -14.75 -7.43
CA TYR A 75 -26.83 -13.78 -7.84
C TYR A 75 -25.43 -14.26 -7.45
N ALA A 76 -25.25 -14.73 -6.23
CA ALA A 76 -23.95 -15.12 -5.70
C ALA A 76 -23.45 -16.51 -6.18
N VAL A 77 -24.37 -17.44 -6.45
CA VAL A 77 -24.02 -18.80 -6.87
C VAL A 77 -23.91 -18.95 -8.40
N ARG A 78 -24.28 -17.91 -9.16
CA ARG A 78 -24.20 -17.89 -10.62
C ARG A 78 -22.83 -18.36 -11.14
N LYS A 79 -22.84 -19.02 -12.31
CA LYS A 79 -21.66 -19.64 -12.91
C LYS A 79 -20.48 -18.67 -13.01
N LYS A 80 -19.26 -19.17 -12.78
CA LYS A 80 -18.03 -18.38 -12.88
C LYS A 80 -17.84 -17.98 -14.36
N ASP A 81 -17.89 -16.68 -14.62
CA ASP A 81 -17.61 -16.04 -15.90
C ASP A 81 -16.54 -14.95 -15.69
N GLU A 82 -16.14 -14.25 -16.76
CA GLU A 82 -15.14 -13.17 -16.70
C GLU A 82 -15.51 -12.05 -15.69
N LYS A 83 -16.81 -11.83 -15.47
CA LYS A 83 -17.32 -10.80 -14.54
C LYS A 83 -17.49 -11.32 -13.10
N PHE A 84 -17.11 -12.57 -12.82
CA PHE A 84 -17.31 -13.17 -11.49
C PHE A 84 -16.62 -12.39 -10.37
N ASN A 85 -15.38 -11.95 -10.56
CA ASN A 85 -14.65 -11.21 -9.54
C ASN A 85 -15.35 -9.87 -9.22
N GLY A 86 -15.81 -9.15 -10.23
CA GLY A 86 -16.58 -7.93 -10.04
C GLY A 86 -17.86 -8.16 -9.25
N ARG A 87 -18.65 -9.21 -9.60
CA ARG A 87 -19.86 -9.58 -8.84
C ARG A 87 -19.56 -9.96 -7.40
N PHE A 88 -18.47 -10.69 -7.16
CA PHE A 88 -18.07 -11.08 -5.82
C PHE A 88 -17.73 -9.86 -4.95
N ILE A 89 -17.00 -8.91 -5.49
CA ILE A 89 -16.65 -7.65 -4.81
C ILE A 89 -17.92 -6.82 -4.52
N ASN A 90 -18.90 -6.85 -5.42
CA ASN A 90 -20.14 -6.10 -5.30
C ASN A 90 -21.20 -6.76 -4.41
N LEU A 91 -20.94 -7.92 -3.79
CA LEU A 91 -21.92 -8.64 -2.99
C LEU A 91 -22.59 -7.76 -1.90
N PRO A 92 -21.85 -6.95 -1.10
CA PRO A 92 -22.49 -6.15 -0.05
C PRO A 92 -23.57 -5.21 -0.58
N ILE A 93 -23.25 -4.47 -1.65
CA ILE A 93 -24.24 -3.53 -2.23
C ILE A 93 -25.39 -4.25 -2.94
N ALA A 94 -25.09 -5.34 -3.66
CA ALA A 94 -26.11 -6.13 -4.35
C ALA A 94 -27.12 -6.73 -3.38
N TYR A 95 -26.64 -7.33 -2.28
CA TYR A 95 -27.51 -7.90 -1.24
C TYR A 95 -28.34 -6.83 -0.53
N SER A 96 -27.74 -5.68 -0.23
CA SER A 96 -28.46 -4.59 0.43
C SER A 96 -29.57 -4.02 -0.46
N LEU A 97 -29.29 -3.81 -1.75
CA LEU A 97 -30.29 -3.33 -2.71
C LEU A 97 -31.40 -4.36 -2.96
N ILE A 98 -31.04 -5.62 -3.20
CA ILE A 98 -32.02 -6.68 -3.43
C ILE A 98 -32.85 -6.90 -2.14
N GLY A 99 -32.22 -6.85 -0.96
CA GLY A 99 -32.91 -7.01 0.33
C GLY A 99 -34.00 -5.98 0.57
N THR A 100 -33.76 -4.72 0.18
CA THR A 100 -34.77 -3.65 0.32
C THR A 100 -35.94 -3.79 -0.64
N THR A 101 -35.80 -4.54 -1.74
CA THR A 101 -36.96 -4.78 -2.65
C THR A 101 -38.10 -5.52 -1.99
N GLY A 102 -37.83 -6.27 -0.92
CA GLY A 102 -38.85 -6.91 -0.09
C GLY A 102 -39.88 -5.90 0.47
N TRP A 103 -39.40 -4.77 0.99
CA TRP A 103 -40.27 -3.71 1.50
C TRP A 103 -41.09 -3.05 0.42
N LEU A 104 -40.52 -2.82 -0.76
CA LEU A 104 -41.26 -2.26 -1.91
C LEU A 104 -42.32 -3.22 -2.41
N THR A 105 -42.01 -4.52 -2.49
CA THR A 105 -43.03 -5.54 -2.89
C THR A 105 -44.11 -5.69 -1.85
N TYR A 106 -43.79 -5.60 -0.55
CA TYR A 106 -44.74 -5.57 0.53
C TYR A 106 -45.71 -4.39 0.40
N PHE A 107 -45.20 -3.17 0.16
CA PHE A 107 -46.00 -1.98 -0.03
C PHE A 107 -46.95 -2.10 -1.23
N ILE A 108 -46.45 -2.62 -2.36
CA ILE A 108 -47.32 -2.85 -3.54
C ILE A 108 -48.44 -3.84 -3.21
N ALA A 109 -48.14 -4.91 -2.49
CA ALA A 109 -49.12 -5.88 -2.07
C ALA A 109 -50.16 -5.26 -1.10
N GLU A 110 -49.71 -4.47 -0.13
CA GLU A 110 -50.59 -3.74 0.81
C GLU A 110 -51.55 -2.79 0.10
N VAL A 111 -51.02 -1.96 -0.82
CA VAL A 111 -51.83 -1.04 -1.62
C VAL A 111 -52.86 -1.81 -2.46
N ALA A 112 -52.46 -2.92 -3.10
CA ALA A 112 -53.39 -3.74 -3.87
C ALA A 112 -54.53 -4.31 -3.00
N VAL A 113 -54.21 -4.80 -1.81
CA VAL A 113 -55.22 -5.30 -0.85
C VAL A 113 -56.11 -4.18 -0.38
N LEU A 114 -55.59 -2.99 -0.05
CA LEU A 114 -56.39 -1.82 0.35
C LEU A 114 -57.41 -1.43 -0.73
N PHE A 115 -57.02 -1.46 -2.01
CA PHE A 115 -57.96 -1.19 -3.11
C PHE A 115 -59.08 -2.22 -3.21
N LEU A 116 -58.81 -3.50 -2.91
CA LEU A 116 -59.80 -4.57 -2.92
C LEU A 116 -60.80 -4.45 -1.78
N ILE A 117 -60.32 -4.07 -0.57
CA ILE A 117 -61.17 -4.06 0.64
C ILE A 117 -61.82 -2.70 0.91
N ARG A 118 -61.46 -1.62 0.20
CA ARG A 118 -61.97 -0.26 0.46
C ARG A 118 -63.48 -0.16 0.46
N LYS A 119 -64.16 -0.81 -0.50
CA LYS A 119 -65.60 -0.77 -0.62
C LYS A 119 -66.27 -1.65 0.42
N PRO A 120 -65.93 -2.95 0.57
CA PRO A 120 -66.59 -3.83 1.56
C PRO A 120 -66.48 -3.32 3.00
N TYR A 121 -65.39 -2.63 3.36
CA TYR A 121 -65.10 -2.18 4.73
C TYR A 121 -65.24 -0.66 4.92
N ASN A 122 -65.69 0.09 3.89
CA ASN A 122 -65.80 1.55 3.89
C ASN A 122 -64.56 2.28 4.40
N ILE A 123 -63.37 1.85 3.90
CA ILE A 123 -62.07 2.36 4.34
C ILE A 123 -61.67 3.57 3.49
N ASN A 124 -61.25 4.67 4.15
CA ASN A 124 -60.53 5.76 3.49
C ASN A 124 -59.08 5.35 3.32
N ILE A 125 -58.71 4.92 2.10
CA ILE A 125 -57.39 4.34 1.81
C ILE A 125 -56.28 5.36 1.72
N LEU A 126 -56.57 6.64 1.40
CA LEU A 126 -55.54 7.63 1.13
C LEU A 126 -54.63 7.93 2.32
N PRO A 127 -55.12 8.19 3.53
CA PRO A 127 -54.29 8.37 4.71
C PRO A 127 -53.42 7.14 5.01
N ILE A 128 -53.99 5.94 4.85
CA ILE A 128 -53.29 4.68 5.11
C ILE A 128 -52.12 4.53 4.13
N ILE A 129 -52.36 4.72 2.82
CA ILE A 129 -51.32 4.63 1.79
C ILE A 129 -50.19 5.64 2.05
N LEU A 130 -50.54 6.89 2.38
CA LEU A 130 -49.51 7.92 2.67
C LEU A 130 -48.66 7.56 3.88
N THR A 131 -49.30 7.07 4.93
CA THR A 131 -48.62 6.67 6.16
C THR A 131 -47.75 5.45 5.93
N SER A 132 -48.26 4.40 5.29
CA SER A 132 -47.49 3.20 4.92
C SER A 132 -46.33 3.55 4.00
N ALA A 133 -46.51 4.42 3.02
CA ALA A 133 -45.43 4.87 2.15
C ALA A 133 -44.26 5.53 2.94
N MET A 134 -44.60 6.38 3.91
CA MET A 134 -43.59 6.98 4.79
C MET A 134 -42.83 5.93 5.59
N TYR A 135 -43.50 4.96 6.19
CA TYR A 135 -42.87 3.88 6.95
C TYR A 135 -41.99 2.99 6.08
N ILE A 136 -42.47 2.57 4.92
CA ILE A 136 -41.71 1.74 3.99
C ILE A 136 -40.42 2.44 3.52
N ILE A 137 -40.48 3.76 3.27
CA ILE A 137 -39.26 4.52 2.95
C ILE A 137 -38.25 4.45 4.10
N LEU A 138 -38.72 4.66 5.34
CA LEU A 138 -37.86 4.59 6.52
C LEU A 138 -37.28 3.20 6.71
N GLU A 139 -38.05 2.14 6.54
CA GLU A 139 -37.62 0.74 6.64
C GLU A 139 -36.61 0.38 5.55
N CYS A 140 -36.85 0.82 4.32
CA CYS A 140 -35.88 0.65 3.24
C CYS A 140 -34.51 1.31 3.54
N ILE A 141 -34.53 2.55 4.03
CA ILE A 141 -33.33 3.29 4.39
C ILE A 141 -32.58 2.56 5.51
N LEU A 142 -33.25 2.18 6.56
CA LEU A 142 -32.67 1.54 7.73
C LEU A 142 -32.10 0.15 7.38
N SER A 143 -32.91 -0.68 6.74
CA SER A 143 -32.50 -2.02 6.30
C SER A 143 -31.32 -1.98 5.35
N PHE A 144 -31.34 -1.08 4.35
CA PHE A 144 -30.20 -0.89 3.45
C PHE A 144 -28.95 -0.50 4.22
N THR A 145 -29.05 0.48 5.11
CA THR A 145 -27.90 1.01 5.84
C THR A 145 -27.26 -0.05 6.74
N ILE A 146 -28.08 -0.75 7.54
CA ILE A 146 -27.60 -1.81 8.43
C ILE A 146 -26.93 -2.93 7.61
N SER A 147 -27.64 -3.45 6.61
CA SER A 147 -27.13 -4.56 5.80
C SER A 147 -25.86 -4.18 5.06
N TYR A 148 -25.81 -3.01 4.43
CA TYR A 148 -24.65 -2.56 3.67
C TYR A 148 -23.43 -2.36 4.55
N PHE A 149 -23.51 -1.60 5.64
CA PHE A 149 -22.35 -1.33 6.48
C PHE A 149 -21.82 -2.55 7.22
N VAL A 150 -22.72 -3.42 7.69
CA VAL A 150 -22.29 -4.68 8.35
C VAL A 150 -21.61 -5.60 7.34
N MET A 151 -22.21 -5.81 6.17
CA MET A 151 -21.64 -6.67 5.13
C MET A 151 -20.35 -6.08 4.57
N GLU A 152 -20.30 -4.79 4.27
CA GLU A 152 -19.12 -4.12 3.73
C GLU A 152 -17.94 -4.17 4.71
N THR A 153 -18.20 -3.92 6.00
CA THR A 153 -17.16 -4.01 7.04
C THR A 153 -16.61 -5.44 7.14
N LEU A 154 -17.47 -6.45 7.12
CA LEU A 154 -17.09 -7.85 7.16
C LEU A 154 -16.31 -8.24 5.88
N HIS A 155 -16.82 -7.80 4.72
CA HIS A 155 -16.24 -8.07 3.41
C HIS A 155 -14.80 -7.54 3.31
N ARG A 156 -14.59 -6.28 3.66
CA ARG A 156 -13.26 -5.63 3.66
C ARG A 156 -12.29 -6.21 4.67
N LYS A 157 -12.75 -6.44 5.92
CA LYS A 157 -11.85 -6.86 7.00
C LYS A 157 -11.49 -8.34 6.94
N LYS A 158 -12.40 -9.20 6.49
CA LYS A 158 -12.23 -10.66 6.63
C LYS A 158 -12.28 -11.43 5.31
N ILE A 159 -13.00 -10.95 4.30
CA ILE A 159 -13.26 -11.71 3.08
C ILE A 159 -12.32 -11.29 1.95
N LEU A 160 -12.34 -10.02 1.54
CA LEU A 160 -11.50 -9.54 0.45
C LEU A 160 -10.01 -9.82 0.63
N PRO A 161 -9.39 -9.63 1.82
CA PRO A 161 -7.96 -9.90 1.97
C PRO A 161 -7.55 -11.36 1.75
N LYS A 162 -8.49 -12.31 1.97
CA LYS A 162 -8.22 -13.73 1.72
C LYS A 162 -8.18 -14.09 0.23
N PHE A 163 -8.92 -13.36 -0.59
CA PHE A 163 -9.06 -13.65 -2.02
C PHE A 163 -8.25 -12.71 -2.91
N PHE A 164 -7.97 -11.51 -2.42
CA PHE A 164 -7.21 -10.47 -3.09
C PHE A 164 -6.10 -9.93 -2.17
N PRO A 165 -5.10 -10.75 -1.81
CA PRO A 165 -4.07 -10.35 -0.85
C PRO A 165 -3.22 -9.17 -1.32
N ASN A 166 -3.11 -8.98 -2.63
CA ASN A 166 -2.31 -7.92 -3.25
C ASN A 166 -3.08 -6.60 -3.47
N GLY A 167 -4.35 -6.49 -3.05
CA GLY A 167 -5.18 -5.33 -3.38
C GLY A 167 -5.55 -5.26 -4.86
N ASN A 168 -5.37 -4.09 -5.49
CA ASN A 168 -5.65 -3.83 -6.92
C ASN A 168 -7.10 -4.11 -7.35
N LEU A 169 -8.05 -3.94 -6.43
CA LEU A 169 -9.47 -4.20 -6.71
C LEU A 169 -10.05 -3.18 -7.70
N SER A 170 -9.52 -1.98 -7.74
CA SER A 170 -9.91 -0.90 -8.66
C SER A 170 -9.68 -1.27 -10.14
N LYS A 171 -8.73 -2.16 -10.42
CA LYS A 171 -8.38 -2.62 -11.78
C LYS A 171 -9.28 -3.75 -12.29
N ILE A 172 -10.18 -4.29 -11.44
CA ILE A 172 -11.07 -5.39 -11.80
C ILE A 172 -12.32 -4.85 -12.50
N GLN A 173 -12.58 -5.31 -13.72
CA GLN A 173 -13.75 -4.88 -14.49
C GLN A 173 -15.08 -5.27 -13.83
N GLY A 174 -16.06 -4.37 -13.90
CA GLY A 174 -17.41 -4.59 -13.38
C GLY A 174 -17.55 -4.44 -11.87
N THR A 175 -16.56 -3.86 -11.20
CA THR A 175 -16.67 -3.48 -9.79
C THR A 175 -17.39 -2.14 -9.65
N PHE A 176 -18.36 -2.09 -8.73
CA PHE A 176 -18.89 -0.84 -8.24
C PHE A 176 -17.92 -0.26 -7.22
N THR A 177 -17.43 0.93 -7.48
CA THR A 177 -16.53 1.65 -6.59
C THR A 177 -17.30 2.73 -5.85
N PRO A 178 -17.74 2.48 -4.59
CA PRO A 178 -18.49 3.49 -3.84
C PRO A 178 -17.61 4.72 -3.59
N SER A 179 -18.06 5.86 -4.10
CA SER A 179 -17.39 7.13 -3.85
C SER A 179 -17.56 7.55 -2.39
N LEU A 180 -16.63 8.38 -1.89
CA LEU A 180 -16.78 8.98 -0.54
C LEU A 180 -18.10 9.74 -0.42
N LYS A 181 -18.51 10.45 -1.48
CA LYS A 181 -19.81 11.16 -1.52
C LYS A 181 -20.98 10.19 -1.30
N PHE A 182 -20.98 9.05 -1.96
CA PHE A 182 -22.01 8.02 -1.79
C PHE A 182 -22.09 7.51 -0.35
N LEU A 183 -20.94 7.19 0.25
CA LEU A 183 -20.85 6.71 1.62
C LEU A 183 -21.33 7.75 2.64
N PHE A 184 -20.91 9.01 2.48
CA PHE A 184 -21.41 10.10 3.32
C PHE A 184 -22.89 10.38 3.14
N THR A 185 -23.42 10.27 1.91
CA THR A 185 -24.85 10.44 1.66
C THR A 185 -25.67 9.38 2.38
N ILE A 186 -25.27 8.11 2.30
CA ILE A 186 -25.96 7.04 3.04
C ILE A 186 -25.92 7.30 4.55
N LEU A 187 -24.76 7.67 5.07
CA LEU A 187 -24.59 7.97 6.48
C LEU A 187 -25.51 9.14 6.91
N TYR A 188 -25.48 10.24 6.16
CA TYR A 188 -26.32 11.42 6.44
C TYR A 188 -27.81 11.10 6.41
N VAL A 189 -28.24 10.34 5.39
CA VAL A 189 -29.64 9.91 5.26
C VAL A 189 -30.05 9.05 6.46
N SER A 190 -29.21 8.13 6.90
CA SER A 190 -29.58 7.22 7.99
C SER A 190 -29.44 7.84 9.39
N THR A 191 -28.50 8.76 9.61
CA THR A 191 -28.26 9.33 10.94
C THR A 191 -28.98 10.64 11.19
N VAL A 192 -29.33 11.39 10.16
CA VAL A 192 -29.97 12.70 10.27
C VAL A 192 -31.37 12.67 9.67
N LEU A 193 -31.54 12.31 8.39
CA LEU A 193 -32.84 12.38 7.73
C LEU A 193 -33.82 11.34 8.31
N PHE A 194 -33.36 10.13 8.61
CA PHE A 194 -34.23 9.10 9.17
C PHE A 194 -34.92 9.54 10.50
N PRO A 195 -34.19 10.01 11.54
CA PRO A 195 -34.81 10.49 12.77
C PRO A 195 -35.74 11.68 12.54
N VAL A 196 -35.36 12.61 11.64
CA VAL A 196 -36.21 13.79 11.31
C VAL A 196 -37.49 13.36 10.63
N PHE A 197 -37.44 12.48 9.63
CA PHE A 197 -38.64 11.94 8.97
C PHE A 197 -39.51 11.13 9.93
N TYR A 198 -38.89 10.35 10.82
CA TYR A 198 -39.64 9.65 11.86
C TYR A 198 -40.41 10.64 12.76
N LEU A 199 -39.72 11.66 13.28
CA LEU A 199 -40.38 12.68 14.11
C LEU A 199 -41.49 13.42 13.37
N LEU A 200 -41.24 13.78 12.10
CA LEU A 200 -42.26 14.42 11.25
C LEU A 200 -43.46 13.52 11.04
N SER A 201 -43.25 12.21 10.84
CA SER A 201 -44.37 11.24 10.71
C SER A 201 -45.22 11.18 11.97
N VAL A 202 -44.57 11.22 13.15
CA VAL A 202 -45.27 11.26 14.45
C VAL A 202 -46.09 12.54 14.60
N ILE A 203 -45.52 13.70 14.27
CA ILE A 203 -46.20 15.00 14.35
C ILE A 203 -47.41 15.02 13.42
N ILE A 204 -47.27 14.57 12.18
CA ILE A 204 -48.37 14.55 11.21
C ILE A 204 -49.50 13.62 11.69
N THR A 205 -49.17 12.43 12.16
CA THR A 205 -50.18 11.47 12.64
C THR A 205 -50.90 11.94 13.90
N THR A 206 -50.22 12.59 14.84
CA THR A 206 -50.82 13.19 16.03
C THR A 206 -51.74 14.38 15.68
N SER A 207 -51.28 15.21 14.72
CA SER A 207 -52.09 16.36 14.25
C SER A 207 -53.37 15.92 13.54
N LEU A 208 -53.30 14.89 12.71
CA LEU A 208 -54.50 14.34 12.01
C LEU A 208 -55.53 13.76 12.96
N ASN A 209 -55.12 13.29 14.14
CA ASN A 209 -56.02 12.71 15.15
C ASN A 209 -56.48 13.70 16.22
N HIS A 210 -56.24 15.00 16.03
CA HIS A 210 -56.59 16.05 17.01
C HIS A 210 -56.02 15.80 18.43
N SER A 211 -55.05 14.95 18.59
CA SER A 211 -54.32 14.75 19.85
C SER A 211 -53.18 15.74 19.96
N ILE A 212 -53.17 16.57 21.00
CA ILE A 212 -52.20 17.65 21.17
C ILE A 212 -50.87 17.13 21.80
N ALA A 213 -50.86 15.90 22.33
CA ALA A 213 -49.71 15.38 23.04
C ALA A 213 -48.94 14.31 22.24
N ILE A 214 -47.66 14.54 22.04
CA ILE A 214 -46.76 13.49 21.54
C ILE A 214 -46.67 12.39 22.61
N ASP A 215 -47.02 11.17 22.24
CA ASP A 215 -47.01 10.03 23.14
C ASP A 215 -45.58 9.70 23.62
N LYS A 216 -45.47 9.29 24.90
CA LYS A 216 -44.17 8.91 25.51
C LYS A 216 -43.44 7.82 24.73
N SER A 217 -44.18 6.88 24.15
CA SER A 217 -43.61 5.81 23.32
C SER A 217 -42.90 6.36 22.08
N SER A 218 -43.47 7.34 21.41
CA SER A 218 -42.84 7.99 20.23
C SER A 218 -41.56 8.73 20.56
N MET A 219 -41.49 9.34 21.74
CA MET A 219 -40.26 9.97 22.23
C MET A 219 -39.14 8.93 22.52
N ILE A 220 -39.52 7.79 23.12
CA ILE A 220 -38.57 6.69 23.38
C ILE A 220 -38.00 6.18 22.07
N VAL A 221 -38.85 5.96 21.05
CA VAL A 221 -38.37 5.51 19.71
C VAL A 221 -37.44 6.52 19.07
N PHE A 222 -37.78 7.80 19.13
CA PHE A 222 -36.89 8.86 18.62
C PHE A 222 -35.50 8.78 19.27
N PHE A 223 -35.43 8.65 20.58
CA PHE A 223 -34.13 8.52 21.26
C PHE A 223 -33.38 7.22 20.88
N ILE A 224 -34.07 6.09 20.74
CA ILE A 224 -33.48 4.84 20.30
C ILE A 224 -32.88 5.00 18.91
N VAL A 225 -33.60 5.57 17.96
CA VAL A 225 -33.14 5.81 16.61
C VAL A 225 -31.99 6.80 16.57
N PHE A 226 -32.07 7.86 17.37
CA PHE A 226 -31.01 8.85 17.50
C PHE A 226 -29.69 8.24 18.03
N PHE A 227 -29.76 7.47 19.13
CA PHE A 227 -28.59 6.77 19.67
C PHE A 227 -28.06 5.70 18.71
N PHE A 228 -28.94 5.02 17.97
CA PHE A 228 -28.55 4.09 16.94
C PHE A 228 -27.79 4.80 15.80
N GLY A 229 -28.22 5.99 15.42
CA GLY A 229 -27.50 6.85 14.46
C GLY A 229 -26.09 7.20 14.94
N ILE A 230 -25.93 7.54 16.23
CA ILE A 230 -24.60 7.79 16.83
C ILE A 230 -23.73 6.53 16.76
N LEU A 231 -24.28 5.35 17.06
CA LEU A 231 -23.57 4.08 16.99
C LEU A 231 -23.09 3.80 15.55
N LEU A 232 -23.95 3.98 14.56
CA LEU A 232 -23.61 3.86 13.14
C LEU A 232 -22.49 4.84 12.76
N PHE A 233 -22.54 6.08 13.22
CA PHE A 233 -21.50 7.07 12.99
C PHE A 233 -20.16 6.65 13.60
N MET A 234 -20.14 6.07 14.80
CA MET A 234 -18.93 5.55 15.42
C MET A 234 -18.31 4.42 14.59
N ILE A 235 -19.12 3.45 14.15
CA ILE A 235 -18.68 2.35 13.30
C ILE A 235 -18.10 2.88 11.98
N PHE A 236 -18.78 3.88 11.41
CA PHE A 236 -18.34 4.52 10.18
C PHE A 236 -17.05 5.34 10.36
N SER A 237 -16.85 5.97 11.52
CA SER A 237 -15.61 6.69 11.83
C SER A 237 -14.38 5.78 11.73
N ASP A 238 -14.48 4.53 12.18
CA ASP A 238 -13.40 3.55 12.06
C ASP A 238 -13.13 3.12 10.63
N TYR A 239 -14.15 3.16 9.77
CA TYR A 239 -14.02 2.91 8.34
C TYR A 239 -13.04 3.88 7.67
N PHE A 240 -12.99 5.15 8.11
CA PHE A 240 -12.07 6.18 7.60
C PHE A 240 -10.73 6.18 8.32
N LYS A 241 -10.74 6.07 9.65
CA LYS A 241 -9.50 6.16 10.46
C LYS A 241 -8.47 5.12 10.08
N SER A 242 -8.91 3.87 9.86
CA SER A 242 -7.99 2.75 9.59
C SER A 242 -7.19 2.91 8.30
N PRO A 243 -7.81 3.17 7.12
CA PRO A 243 -7.07 3.42 5.87
C PRO A 243 -6.17 4.63 5.93
N LEU A 244 -6.66 5.76 6.48
CA LEU A 244 -5.87 6.99 6.61
C LEU A 244 -4.63 6.78 7.47
N LYS A 245 -4.74 6.04 8.59
CA LYS A 245 -3.59 5.70 9.44
C LYS A 245 -2.56 4.86 8.69
N LYS A 246 -3.01 3.91 7.85
CA LYS A 246 -2.10 3.09 7.03
C LYS A 246 -1.39 3.91 5.96
N LEU A 247 -2.12 4.79 5.27
CA LEU A 247 -1.55 5.69 4.26
C LEU A 247 -0.53 6.65 4.88
N LYS A 248 -0.88 7.26 6.04
CA LYS A 248 0.03 8.12 6.78
C LYS A 248 1.33 7.38 7.12
N LYS A 249 1.23 6.18 7.72
CA LYS A 249 2.41 5.37 8.05
C LYS A 249 3.24 5.00 6.81
N GLY A 250 2.58 4.66 5.69
CA GLY A 250 3.27 4.40 4.43
C GLY A 250 4.03 5.63 3.91
N ALA A 251 3.42 6.83 4.04
CA ALA A 251 4.07 8.07 3.64
C ALA A 251 5.29 8.42 4.52
N GLU A 252 5.22 8.16 5.83
CA GLU A 252 6.34 8.32 6.76
C GLU A 252 7.52 7.42 6.34
N VAL A 253 7.27 6.14 6.05
CA VAL A 253 8.30 5.19 5.61
C VAL A 253 8.95 5.61 4.27
N ILE A 254 8.15 6.14 3.33
CA ILE A 254 8.68 6.67 2.06
C ILE A 254 9.53 7.93 2.29
N ALA A 255 9.14 8.79 3.21
CA ALA A 255 9.91 9.98 3.57
C ALA A 255 11.29 9.62 4.16
N ASP A 256 11.38 8.48 4.86
CA ASP A 256 12.63 7.91 5.37
C ASP A 256 13.47 7.18 4.29
N GLY A 257 13.02 7.19 3.02
CA GLY A 257 13.75 6.62 1.87
C GLY A 257 13.49 5.14 1.58
N ASP A 258 12.63 4.45 2.33
CA ASP A 258 12.26 3.05 2.02
C ASP A 258 11.09 3.00 1.04
N TYR A 259 11.41 2.84 -0.25
CA TYR A 259 10.42 2.70 -1.33
C TYR A 259 9.97 1.25 -1.57
N THR A 260 10.41 0.28 -0.77
CA THR A 260 10.06 -1.13 -0.95
C THR A 260 8.73 -1.50 -0.33
N GLN A 261 8.29 -0.74 0.65
CA GLN A 261 7.06 -0.99 1.41
C GLN A 261 5.80 -0.66 0.61
N LYS A 262 4.77 -1.48 0.79
CA LYS A 262 3.46 -1.26 0.18
C LYS A 262 2.37 -1.08 1.23
N VAL A 263 1.47 -0.15 0.96
CA VAL A 263 0.28 0.05 1.79
C VAL A 263 -0.77 -0.98 1.41
N ASN A 264 -1.06 -1.90 2.32
CA ASN A 264 -2.09 -2.93 2.10
C ASN A 264 -3.46 -2.45 2.57
N ILE A 265 -4.24 -1.89 1.63
CA ILE A 265 -5.65 -1.53 1.78
C ILE A 265 -6.44 -2.28 0.73
N VAL A 266 -7.09 -3.37 1.13
CA VAL A 266 -7.90 -4.19 0.24
C VAL A 266 -9.34 -3.68 0.26
N SER A 267 -9.66 -2.75 -0.61
CA SER A 267 -10.98 -2.14 -0.74
C SER A 267 -11.27 -1.79 -2.19
N ASN A 268 -12.56 -1.80 -2.56
CA ASN A 268 -13.04 -1.37 -3.87
C ASN A 268 -13.56 0.08 -3.88
N ASP A 269 -13.36 0.83 -2.81
CA ASP A 269 -13.77 2.23 -2.67
C ASP A 269 -12.63 3.21 -3.00
N SER A 270 -12.88 4.50 -2.76
CA SER A 270 -11.89 5.56 -2.98
C SER A 270 -10.57 5.34 -2.19
N PHE A 271 -10.60 4.65 -1.04
CA PHE A 271 -9.38 4.34 -0.30
C PHE A 271 -8.56 3.24 -0.95
N GLY A 272 -9.22 2.24 -1.55
CA GLY A 272 -8.55 1.22 -2.34
C GLY A 272 -7.87 1.82 -3.57
N ILE A 273 -8.60 2.68 -4.32
CA ILE A 273 -8.04 3.41 -5.47
C ILE A 273 -6.83 4.25 -5.06
N LEU A 274 -6.94 4.97 -3.94
CA LEU A 274 -5.85 5.80 -3.43
C LEU A 274 -4.63 4.95 -3.01
N ALA A 275 -4.86 3.80 -2.37
CA ALA A 275 -3.79 2.88 -1.99
C ALA A 275 -3.09 2.26 -3.20
N ASP A 276 -3.84 1.88 -4.24
CA ASP A 276 -3.30 1.37 -5.49
C ASP A 276 -2.43 2.44 -6.18
N ALA A 277 -2.92 3.68 -6.30
CA ALA A 277 -2.16 4.80 -6.86
C ALA A 277 -0.90 5.13 -6.04
N PHE A 278 -1.00 5.08 -4.70
CA PHE A 278 0.13 5.27 -3.79
C PHE A 278 1.21 4.19 -4.01
N ASN A 279 0.81 2.92 -4.11
CA ASN A 279 1.74 1.82 -4.36
C ASN A 279 2.38 1.88 -5.75
N ASP A 280 1.64 2.30 -6.78
CA ASP A 280 2.15 2.51 -8.13
C ASP A 280 3.20 3.66 -8.13
N MET A 281 2.93 4.76 -7.41
CA MET A 281 3.87 5.86 -7.20
C MET A 281 5.15 5.39 -6.48
N THR A 282 5.01 4.65 -5.39
CA THR A 282 6.14 4.12 -4.61
C THR A 282 7.02 3.21 -5.46
N SER A 283 6.40 2.30 -6.23
CA SER A 283 7.13 1.43 -7.15
C SER A 283 7.89 2.23 -8.24
N SER A 284 7.28 3.29 -8.76
CA SER A 284 7.92 4.19 -9.72
C SER A 284 9.11 4.95 -9.12
N LEU A 285 9.00 5.37 -7.86
CA LEU A 285 10.11 6.02 -7.13
C LEU A 285 11.26 5.07 -6.93
N ASP A 286 10.99 3.84 -6.48
CA ASP A 286 12.02 2.79 -6.31
C ASP A 286 12.78 2.52 -7.62
N GLU A 287 12.04 2.38 -8.72
CA GLU A 287 12.63 2.14 -10.04
C GLU A 287 13.50 3.33 -10.51
N LYS A 288 13.01 4.56 -10.33
CA LYS A 288 13.75 5.78 -10.68
C LYS A 288 15.00 5.94 -9.83
N THR A 289 14.90 5.71 -8.53
CA THR A 289 16.04 5.80 -7.61
C THR A 289 17.12 4.77 -7.95
N LYS A 290 16.74 3.51 -8.19
CA LYS A 290 17.67 2.48 -8.66
C LYS A 290 18.31 2.84 -10.00
N ARG A 291 17.56 3.46 -10.90
CA ARG A 291 18.11 3.93 -12.18
C ARG A 291 19.12 5.06 -11.99
N ILE A 292 18.85 6.00 -11.08
CA ILE A 292 19.78 7.09 -10.77
C ILE A 292 21.10 6.51 -10.24
N TYR A 293 21.05 5.60 -9.28
CA TYR A 293 22.26 4.95 -8.77
C TYR A 293 23.07 4.24 -9.87
N LYS A 294 22.39 3.49 -10.77
CA LYS A 294 23.07 2.85 -11.90
C LYS A 294 23.73 3.84 -12.85
N ILE A 295 23.11 4.99 -13.08
CA ILE A 295 23.67 6.05 -13.91
C ILE A 295 24.91 6.65 -13.22
N GLN A 296 24.84 6.92 -11.91
CA GLN A 296 25.99 7.41 -11.13
C GLN A 296 27.17 6.45 -11.21
N ASP A 297 26.95 5.16 -10.94
CA ASP A 297 27.99 4.13 -11.04
C ASP A 297 28.60 4.06 -12.45
N SER A 298 27.74 4.18 -13.49
CA SER A 298 28.20 4.17 -14.87
C SER A 298 29.02 5.40 -15.22
N ILE A 299 28.68 6.58 -14.71
CA ILE A 299 29.44 7.82 -14.92
C ILE A 299 30.82 7.71 -14.25
N ILE A 300 30.85 7.30 -12.97
CA ILE A 300 32.11 7.13 -12.21
C ILE A 300 33.03 6.15 -12.95
N THR A 301 32.53 4.97 -13.29
CA THR A 301 33.29 3.96 -14.01
C THR A 301 33.72 4.47 -15.39
N GLY A 302 32.87 5.16 -16.11
CA GLY A 302 33.17 5.73 -17.42
C GLY A 302 34.27 6.78 -17.39
N MET A 303 34.25 7.65 -16.37
CA MET A 303 35.35 8.63 -16.14
C MET A 303 36.71 7.91 -15.88
N ALA A 304 36.69 6.92 -15.00
CA ALA A 304 37.88 6.13 -14.70
C ALA A 304 38.43 5.39 -15.94
N VAL A 305 37.55 4.77 -16.74
CA VAL A 305 37.91 4.11 -18.01
C VAL A 305 38.48 5.10 -19.04
N MET A 306 37.95 6.33 -19.11
CA MET A 306 38.51 7.37 -19.97
C MET A 306 39.95 7.74 -19.57
N VAL A 307 40.24 7.83 -18.28
CA VAL A 307 41.63 8.06 -17.79
C VAL A 307 42.50 6.85 -18.08
N GLU A 308 42.04 5.63 -17.78
CA GLU A 308 42.74 4.38 -18.07
C GLU A 308 43.06 4.25 -19.56
N SER A 309 42.20 4.70 -20.47
CA SER A 309 42.44 4.61 -21.93
C SER A 309 43.64 5.44 -22.42
N ARG A 310 44.10 6.41 -21.64
CA ARG A 310 45.32 7.17 -21.91
C ARG A 310 46.59 6.40 -21.50
N ASP A 311 46.47 5.51 -20.53
CA ASP A 311 47.54 4.64 -20.08
C ASP A 311 47.71 3.46 -21.05
N ASN A 312 48.92 2.93 -21.20
CA ASN A 312 49.19 1.72 -22.00
C ASN A 312 48.69 0.42 -21.31
N SER A 313 47.77 0.54 -20.37
CA SER A 313 47.17 -0.62 -19.71
C SER A 313 46.28 -1.42 -20.66
N THR A 314 46.21 -2.72 -20.43
CA THR A 314 45.49 -3.68 -21.33
C THR A 314 43.95 -3.59 -21.28
N GLY A 315 43.40 -2.52 -20.80
CA GLY A 315 41.96 -2.29 -20.65
C GLY A 315 41.28 -3.21 -19.62
N GLY A 316 40.25 -2.69 -18.93
CA GLY A 316 39.49 -3.45 -17.96
C GLY A 316 40.10 -3.59 -16.56
N HIS A 317 41.25 -2.93 -16.30
CA HIS A 317 41.85 -2.86 -14.97
C HIS A 317 40.87 -2.28 -13.93
N ILE A 318 40.27 -1.16 -14.23
CA ILE A 318 39.25 -0.51 -13.37
C ILE A 318 38.14 -1.48 -12.95
N LYS A 319 37.64 -2.27 -13.89
CA LYS A 319 36.58 -3.24 -13.58
C LYS A 319 37.12 -4.37 -12.69
N ARG A 320 38.31 -4.93 -13.00
CA ARG A 320 38.88 -6.03 -12.22
C ARG A 320 39.25 -5.61 -10.80
N THR A 321 39.89 -4.45 -10.63
CA THR A 321 40.21 -3.92 -9.28
C THR A 321 38.98 -3.64 -8.45
N SER A 322 37.91 -3.11 -9.06
CA SER A 322 36.62 -2.90 -8.35
C SER A 322 35.97 -4.21 -7.91
N GLU A 323 36.03 -5.26 -8.74
CA GLU A 323 35.54 -6.60 -8.34
C GLU A 323 36.40 -7.21 -7.23
N CYS A 324 37.72 -7.02 -7.27
CA CYS A 324 38.65 -7.46 -6.20
C CYS A 324 38.29 -6.75 -4.87
N VAL A 325 38.10 -5.42 -4.89
CA VAL A 325 37.71 -4.65 -3.70
C VAL A 325 36.40 -5.18 -3.11
N LYS A 326 35.43 -5.48 -3.97
CA LYS A 326 34.16 -6.06 -3.53
C LYS A 326 34.36 -7.40 -2.82
N VAL A 327 35.14 -8.32 -3.41
CA VAL A 327 35.44 -9.63 -2.81
C VAL A 327 36.18 -9.46 -1.47
N PHE A 328 37.18 -8.58 -1.42
CA PHE A 328 37.93 -8.33 -0.18
C PHE A 328 37.06 -7.76 0.93
N ILE A 329 36.14 -6.85 0.64
CA ILE A 329 35.18 -6.32 1.63
C ILE A 329 34.22 -7.41 2.12
N GLU A 330 33.74 -8.29 1.24
CA GLU A 330 32.89 -9.41 1.62
C GLU A 330 33.62 -10.37 2.57
N GLU A 331 34.88 -10.67 2.32
CA GLU A 331 35.68 -11.52 3.19
C GLU A 331 36.09 -10.84 4.50
N LEU A 332 36.43 -9.54 4.47
CA LEU A 332 36.74 -8.79 5.68
C LEU A 332 35.58 -8.82 6.70
N LYS A 333 34.33 -8.76 6.24
CA LYS A 333 33.17 -8.88 7.12
C LYS A 333 33.06 -10.22 7.85
N ASN A 334 33.71 -11.27 7.33
CA ASN A 334 33.74 -12.58 7.95
C ASN A 334 34.81 -12.68 9.07
N THR A 335 35.64 -11.65 9.23
CA THR A 335 36.69 -11.60 10.27
C THR A 335 36.14 -10.92 11.53
N GLU A 336 36.62 -11.37 12.71
CA GLU A 336 36.21 -10.79 14.00
C GLU A 336 36.50 -9.28 14.12
N GLN A 337 37.62 -8.85 13.52
CA GLN A 337 38.08 -7.44 13.58
C GLN A 337 37.18 -6.50 12.79
N PHE A 338 36.60 -6.93 11.67
CA PHE A 338 35.89 -6.09 10.71
C PHE A 338 34.42 -6.44 10.55
N LYS A 339 33.87 -7.36 11.33
CA LYS A 339 32.46 -7.80 11.26
C LYS A 339 31.44 -6.67 11.48
N ASN A 340 31.84 -5.59 12.12
CA ASN A 340 31.00 -4.44 12.45
C ASN A 340 31.18 -3.25 11.49
N LEU A 341 31.83 -3.45 10.33
CA LEU A 341 31.93 -2.39 9.33
C LEU A 341 30.52 -1.91 8.93
N ALA A 342 30.33 -0.60 8.89
CA ALA A 342 29.07 -0.01 8.47
C ALA A 342 28.75 -0.42 7.03
N PRO A 343 27.50 -0.82 6.73
CA PRO A 343 27.11 -1.16 5.35
C PRO A 343 27.32 -0.01 4.36
N SER A 344 27.15 1.26 4.80
CA SER A 344 27.44 2.47 4.02
C SER A 344 28.92 2.49 3.61
N PHE A 345 29.84 2.41 4.58
CA PHE A 345 31.29 2.36 4.33
C PHE A 345 31.65 1.32 3.27
N CYS A 346 31.14 0.10 3.41
CA CYS A 346 31.43 -0.97 2.47
C CYS A 346 30.96 -0.68 1.04
N GLN A 347 29.77 -0.07 0.91
CA GLN A 347 29.23 0.33 -0.39
C GLN A 347 30.05 1.47 -1.00
N ASP A 348 30.43 2.43 -0.19
CA ASP A 348 31.15 3.62 -0.63
C ASP A 348 32.58 3.29 -1.07
N VAL A 349 33.26 2.38 -0.38
CA VAL A 349 34.57 1.89 -0.81
C VAL A 349 34.51 1.19 -2.17
N ILE A 350 33.47 0.35 -2.38
CA ILE A 350 33.26 -0.33 -3.68
C ILE A 350 32.99 0.69 -4.80
N LYS A 351 32.15 1.70 -4.54
CA LYS A 351 31.83 2.75 -5.51
C LYS A 351 32.99 3.66 -5.82
N ALA A 352 33.85 3.95 -4.83
CA ALA A 352 35.01 4.82 -4.97
C ALA A 352 36.23 4.13 -5.59
N ALA A 353 36.34 2.80 -5.51
CA ALA A 353 37.43 2.04 -6.04
C ALA A 353 37.83 2.39 -7.50
N PRO A 354 36.90 2.60 -8.45
CA PRO A 354 37.25 3.04 -9.81
C PRO A 354 38.04 4.35 -9.86
N MET A 355 37.93 5.21 -8.85
CA MET A 355 38.47 6.56 -8.87
C MET A 355 39.96 6.60 -8.44
N HIS A 356 40.58 5.50 -8.00
CA HIS A 356 41.92 5.51 -7.43
C HIS A 356 42.96 6.19 -8.34
N ASP A 357 42.84 5.97 -9.64
CA ASP A 357 43.81 6.43 -10.65
C ASP A 357 43.37 7.67 -11.43
N LEU A 358 42.27 8.38 -11.03
CA LEU A 358 41.80 9.57 -11.74
C LEU A 358 42.82 10.66 -11.91
N GLY A 359 43.80 10.76 -11.00
CA GLY A 359 44.85 11.74 -11.07
C GLY A 359 45.84 11.53 -12.21
N LYS A 360 45.88 10.37 -12.85
CA LYS A 360 46.67 10.15 -14.07
C LYS A 360 46.32 11.08 -15.22
N ILE A 361 45.12 11.70 -15.17
CA ILE A 361 44.75 12.74 -16.14
C ILE A 361 45.65 13.96 -16.11
N ALA A 362 46.30 14.24 -14.99
CA ALA A 362 47.21 15.36 -14.81
C ALA A 362 48.67 15.01 -15.19
N VAL A 363 48.96 13.75 -15.50
CA VAL A 363 50.32 13.30 -15.93
C VAL A 363 50.46 13.48 -17.41
N ASP A 364 51.63 13.99 -17.85
CA ASP A 364 51.98 14.18 -19.26
C ASP A 364 52.01 12.82 -19.99
N ASP A 365 51.48 12.75 -21.21
CA ASP A 365 51.51 11.54 -22.03
C ASP A 365 52.88 11.00 -22.33
N ALA A 366 53.92 11.86 -22.40
CA ALA A 366 55.30 11.44 -22.59
C ALA A 366 55.82 10.57 -21.43
N ILE A 367 55.32 10.81 -20.22
CA ILE A 367 55.65 10.02 -19.04
C ILE A 367 54.67 8.85 -18.89
N LEU A 368 53.37 9.13 -18.95
CA LEU A 368 52.33 8.13 -18.74
C LEU A 368 52.46 6.94 -19.72
N ARG A 369 52.84 7.21 -20.96
CA ARG A 369 52.89 6.23 -22.06
C ARG A 369 54.34 5.80 -22.39
N LYS A 370 55.31 6.15 -21.54
CA LYS A 370 56.70 5.84 -21.80
C LYS A 370 56.95 4.34 -21.92
N PRO A 371 57.52 3.86 -23.03
CA PRO A 371 57.93 2.46 -23.14
C PRO A 371 59.23 2.23 -22.35
N GLY A 372 59.18 1.60 -21.20
CA GLY A 372 60.33 1.26 -20.38
C GLY A 372 60.28 1.77 -18.95
N LYS A 373 61.40 1.73 -18.25
CA LYS A 373 61.50 2.21 -16.87
C LYS A 373 61.54 3.73 -16.81
N PHE A 374 60.94 4.30 -15.80
CA PHE A 374 61.02 5.73 -15.50
C PHE A 374 62.43 6.07 -14.98
N THR A 375 62.90 7.30 -15.27
CA THR A 375 63.99 7.90 -14.50
C THR A 375 63.47 8.30 -13.11
N ASP A 376 64.36 8.65 -12.19
CA ASP A 376 63.94 9.08 -10.85
C ASP A 376 63.07 10.34 -10.90
N GLU A 377 63.39 11.28 -11.81
CA GLU A 377 62.59 12.50 -12.00
C GLU A 377 61.21 12.20 -12.59
N GLU A 378 61.13 11.32 -13.57
CA GLU A 378 59.85 10.89 -14.16
C GLU A 378 59.00 10.12 -13.15
N TYR A 379 59.61 9.31 -12.30
CA TYR A 379 58.94 8.60 -11.24
C TYR A 379 58.33 9.57 -10.19
N GLU A 380 59.07 10.64 -9.82
CA GLU A 380 58.56 11.70 -8.97
C GLU A 380 57.35 12.44 -9.59
N ILE A 381 57.36 12.63 -10.91
CA ILE A 381 56.19 13.21 -11.61
C ILE A 381 55.00 12.22 -11.60
N MET A 382 55.26 10.93 -11.86
CA MET A 382 54.23 9.90 -11.85
C MET A 382 53.57 9.80 -10.47
N LYS A 383 54.34 9.85 -9.37
CA LYS A 383 53.78 9.81 -7.99
C LYS A 383 52.77 10.91 -7.70
N LYS A 384 52.82 12.04 -8.39
CA LYS A 384 51.90 13.17 -8.19
C LYS A 384 50.45 12.82 -8.52
N HIS A 385 50.21 11.74 -9.31
CA HIS A 385 48.84 11.35 -9.65
C HIS A 385 47.98 11.06 -8.40
N SER A 386 48.57 10.56 -7.31
CA SER A 386 47.85 10.28 -6.06
C SER A 386 47.28 11.57 -5.45
N ALA A 387 48.11 12.61 -5.26
CA ALA A 387 47.66 13.90 -4.73
C ALA A 387 46.74 14.65 -5.70
N GLU A 388 47.04 14.61 -7.02
CA GLU A 388 46.18 15.22 -8.03
C GLU A 388 44.82 14.50 -8.14
N GLY A 389 44.78 13.17 -7.95
CA GLY A 389 43.57 12.39 -7.87
C GLY A 389 42.65 12.86 -6.75
N ALA A 390 43.19 13.02 -5.55
CA ALA A 390 42.44 13.55 -4.41
C ALA A 390 41.88 14.97 -4.68
N ARG A 391 42.70 15.86 -5.30
CA ARG A 391 42.32 17.20 -5.67
C ARG A 391 41.19 17.23 -6.73
N ILE A 392 41.26 16.34 -7.71
CA ILE A 392 40.24 16.22 -8.74
C ILE A 392 38.90 15.72 -8.12
N ILE A 393 38.99 14.73 -7.25
CA ILE A 393 37.81 14.20 -6.54
C ILE A 393 37.15 15.28 -5.68
N GLU A 394 37.92 16.07 -4.95
CA GLU A 394 37.41 17.22 -4.19
C GLU A 394 36.59 18.18 -5.07
N ASN A 395 37.11 18.52 -6.24
CA ASN A 395 36.43 19.42 -7.16
C ASN A 395 35.22 18.78 -7.82
N VAL A 396 35.30 17.53 -8.26
CA VAL A 396 34.21 16.81 -8.95
C VAL A 396 33.05 16.56 -8.01
N LEU A 397 33.33 16.24 -6.75
CA LEU A 397 32.33 15.95 -5.74
C LEU A 397 31.99 17.17 -4.85
N SER A 398 32.38 18.38 -5.23
CA SER A 398 32.16 19.59 -4.42
C SER A 398 30.68 19.88 -4.11
N GLU A 399 29.78 19.53 -5.04
CA GLU A 399 28.33 19.73 -4.92
C GLU A 399 27.61 18.52 -4.26
N VAL A 400 28.34 17.48 -3.87
CA VAL A 400 27.77 16.28 -3.25
C VAL A 400 27.72 16.48 -1.74
N ASP A 401 26.53 16.34 -1.12
CA ASP A 401 26.35 16.49 0.33
C ASP A 401 26.86 15.30 1.18
N ASP A 402 27.34 14.24 0.53
CA ASP A 402 27.83 13.01 1.18
C ASP A 402 29.33 13.14 1.49
N GLU A 403 29.65 13.77 2.63
CA GLU A 403 31.04 13.99 3.08
C GLU A 403 31.79 12.69 3.38
N GLU A 404 31.08 11.64 3.82
CA GLU A 404 31.68 10.32 4.09
C GLU A 404 32.19 9.68 2.80
N PHE A 405 31.33 9.64 1.78
CA PHE A 405 31.72 9.14 0.45
C PHE A 405 32.86 9.96 -0.17
N LYS A 406 32.80 11.31 -0.08
CA LYS A 406 33.90 12.17 -0.58
C LYS A 406 35.23 11.84 0.08
N GLN A 407 35.23 11.69 1.41
CA GLN A 407 36.45 11.39 2.15
C GLN A 407 37.00 10.02 1.79
N ILE A 408 36.17 8.99 1.65
CA ILE A 408 36.56 7.64 1.21
C ILE A 408 37.21 7.70 -0.18
N ALA A 409 36.56 8.38 -1.13
CA ALA A 409 37.06 8.50 -2.49
C ALA A 409 38.41 9.25 -2.55
N LYS A 410 38.55 10.33 -1.79
CA LYS A 410 39.82 11.07 -1.64
C LYS A 410 40.90 10.20 -1.04
N ASN A 411 40.60 9.48 0.03
CA ASN A 411 41.56 8.60 0.70
C ASN A 411 42.06 7.48 -0.23
N ILE A 412 41.15 6.87 -0.98
CA ILE A 412 41.49 5.85 -1.98
C ILE A 412 42.45 6.45 -3.03
N ALA A 413 42.11 7.58 -3.64
CA ALA A 413 42.96 8.18 -4.67
C ALA A 413 44.30 8.66 -4.12
N HIS A 414 44.33 9.22 -2.92
CA HIS A 414 45.53 9.80 -2.33
C HIS A 414 46.48 8.74 -1.79
N PHE A 415 45.97 7.70 -1.11
CA PHE A 415 46.79 6.81 -0.27
C PHE A 415 46.90 5.36 -0.80
N HIS A 416 46.36 4.99 -1.96
CA HIS A 416 46.42 3.62 -2.47
C HIS A 416 47.84 3.13 -2.79
N HIS A 417 48.83 4.03 -2.83
CA HIS A 417 50.26 3.71 -3.00
C HIS A 417 51.09 3.84 -1.70
N GLU A 418 50.43 4.10 -0.57
CA GLU A 418 51.09 3.98 0.72
C GLU A 418 51.42 2.52 1.02
N LYS A 419 52.50 2.32 1.76
CA LYS A 419 52.95 1.00 2.20
C LYS A 419 52.92 0.90 3.70
N TYR A 420 52.53 -0.26 4.20
CA TYR A 420 52.33 -0.50 5.63
C TYR A 420 53.60 -0.12 6.47
N ASN A 421 54.81 -0.29 5.92
CA ASN A 421 56.05 0.08 6.55
C ASN A 421 56.44 1.58 6.45
N GLY A 422 55.64 2.41 5.78
CA GLY A 422 55.85 3.85 5.59
C GLY A 422 56.86 4.20 4.46
N GLN A 423 57.19 3.25 3.59
CA GLN A 423 58.02 3.50 2.40
C GLN A 423 57.21 3.76 1.14
N GLY A 424 55.91 4.05 1.34
CA GLY A 424 54.95 4.42 0.29
C GLY A 424 55.01 5.90 -0.06
N TYR A 425 54.00 6.33 -0.82
CA TYR A 425 53.81 7.73 -1.20
C TYR A 425 52.28 8.04 -1.27
N PRO A 426 51.88 9.31 -1.17
CA PRO A 426 52.70 10.55 -1.18
C PRO A 426 53.20 10.97 0.19
N ASP A 427 52.57 10.58 1.31
CA ASP A 427 52.80 11.16 2.64
C ASP A 427 53.70 10.27 3.54
N GLY A 428 53.98 9.01 3.14
CA GLY A 428 54.78 8.05 3.90
C GLY A 428 54.09 7.58 5.18
N LEU A 429 52.77 7.42 5.16
CA LEU A 429 51.96 6.92 6.28
C LEU A 429 52.34 5.48 6.64
N LYS A 430 52.24 5.15 7.94
CA LYS A 430 52.58 3.81 8.45
C LYS A 430 51.40 3.12 9.09
N GLU A 431 51.36 1.82 8.90
CA GLU A 431 50.41 0.94 9.61
C GLU A 431 48.95 1.46 9.49
N THR A 432 48.27 1.58 10.62
CA THR A 432 46.85 2.03 10.68
C THR A 432 46.67 3.54 10.47
N GLN A 433 47.74 4.30 10.29
CA GLN A 433 47.64 5.68 9.79
C GLN A 433 47.07 5.73 8.37
N ILE A 434 47.33 4.66 7.58
CA ILE A 434 46.77 4.50 6.23
C ILE A 434 45.31 4.15 6.38
N PRO A 435 44.37 4.93 5.81
CA PRO A 435 42.93 4.62 5.85
C PRO A 435 42.64 3.21 5.35
N LEU A 436 41.67 2.54 5.98
CA LEU A 436 41.33 1.14 5.66
C LEU A 436 40.97 0.97 4.18
N GLU A 437 40.16 1.88 3.64
CA GLU A 437 39.75 1.90 2.24
C GLU A 437 40.95 1.97 1.27
N ALA A 438 42.00 2.72 1.64
CA ALA A 438 43.22 2.81 0.85
C ALA A 438 44.06 1.53 0.94
N ARG A 439 44.13 0.89 2.12
CA ARG A 439 44.79 -0.42 2.29
C ARG A 439 44.13 -1.52 1.47
N ILE A 440 42.78 -1.54 1.44
CA ILE A 440 41.98 -2.47 0.62
C ILE A 440 42.30 -2.22 -0.87
N MET A 441 42.30 -0.95 -1.29
CA MET A 441 42.55 -0.59 -2.69
C MET A 441 44.01 -0.95 -3.11
N ALA A 442 45.00 -0.69 -2.26
CA ALA A 442 46.41 -1.05 -2.52
C ALA A 442 46.58 -2.55 -2.78
N LEU A 443 45.90 -3.39 -1.99
CA LEU A 443 45.93 -4.84 -2.19
C LEU A 443 45.27 -5.23 -3.51
N ALA A 444 44.12 -4.64 -3.86
CA ALA A 444 43.40 -4.92 -5.10
C ALA A 444 44.17 -4.51 -6.35
N ASP A 445 44.82 -3.34 -6.32
CA ASP A 445 45.63 -2.84 -7.42
C ASP A 445 46.87 -3.73 -7.66
N VAL A 446 47.61 -4.06 -6.60
CA VAL A 446 48.76 -4.95 -6.72
C VAL A 446 48.36 -6.35 -7.17
N PHE A 447 47.29 -6.90 -6.63
CA PHE A 447 46.80 -8.22 -7.06
C PHE A 447 46.47 -8.22 -8.55
N ASP A 448 45.69 -7.25 -9.06
CA ASP A 448 45.42 -7.14 -10.50
C ASP A 448 46.68 -6.96 -11.32
N ALA A 449 47.66 -6.17 -10.82
CA ALA A 449 48.94 -5.99 -11.49
C ALA A 449 49.79 -7.27 -11.59
N LEU A 450 49.59 -8.22 -10.68
CA LEU A 450 50.33 -9.51 -10.70
C LEU A 450 49.63 -10.50 -11.65
N VAL A 451 48.32 -10.57 -11.64
CA VAL A 451 47.57 -11.60 -12.39
C VAL A 451 47.13 -11.16 -13.79
N SER A 452 47.25 -9.87 -14.12
CA SER A 452 46.86 -9.34 -15.43
C SER A 452 48.05 -9.19 -16.37
N LYS A 453 47.83 -9.45 -17.66
CA LYS A 453 48.86 -9.27 -18.69
C LYS A 453 49.15 -7.78 -18.86
N ARG A 454 50.46 -7.39 -18.77
CA ARG A 454 50.93 -6.03 -19.09
C ARG A 454 51.87 -6.09 -20.27
N CYS A 455 52.06 -4.97 -20.96
CA CYS A 455 52.88 -4.90 -22.16
C CYS A 455 54.32 -5.39 -21.99
N TYR A 456 54.81 -5.43 -20.76
CA TYR A 456 56.19 -5.75 -20.42
C TYR A 456 56.38 -6.94 -19.46
N LYS A 457 55.27 -7.66 -19.08
CA LYS A 457 55.32 -8.72 -18.09
C LYS A 457 54.25 -9.78 -18.35
N ASP A 458 54.67 -11.06 -18.35
CA ASP A 458 53.71 -12.18 -18.35
C ASP A 458 52.96 -12.27 -17.03
N THR A 459 51.76 -12.84 -17.07
CA THR A 459 50.90 -13.05 -15.91
C THR A 459 51.50 -14.07 -14.96
N PHE A 460 51.46 -13.81 -13.67
CA PHE A 460 51.68 -14.84 -12.66
C PHE A 460 50.43 -15.72 -12.49
N SER A 461 50.64 -16.97 -12.08
CA SER A 461 49.53 -17.79 -11.58
C SER A 461 48.97 -17.20 -10.29
N TYR A 462 47.72 -17.50 -9.97
CA TYR A 462 47.14 -17.04 -8.71
C TYR A 462 47.95 -17.46 -7.48
N ASP A 463 48.40 -18.72 -7.43
CA ASP A 463 49.22 -19.22 -6.32
C ASP A 463 50.53 -18.40 -6.17
N LYS A 464 51.19 -18.05 -7.27
CA LYS A 464 52.39 -17.22 -7.23
C LYS A 464 52.08 -15.78 -6.82
N ALA A 465 50.96 -15.23 -7.27
CA ALA A 465 50.50 -13.89 -6.86
C ALA A 465 50.24 -13.84 -5.36
N PHE A 466 49.55 -14.82 -4.82
CA PHE A 466 49.32 -14.94 -3.37
C PHE A 466 50.62 -15.09 -2.60
N SER A 467 51.56 -15.94 -3.03
CA SER A 467 52.86 -16.05 -2.37
C SER A 467 53.60 -14.71 -2.30
N ILE A 468 53.59 -13.91 -3.38
CA ILE A 468 54.23 -12.58 -3.42
C ILE A 468 53.53 -11.61 -2.43
N ILE A 469 52.23 -11.67 -2.32
CA ILE A 469 51.47 -10.84 -1.39
C ILE A 469 51.76 -11.25 0.05
N GLU A 470 51.79 -12.55 0.36
CA GLU A 470 52.13 -13.09 1.68
C GLU A 470 53.56 -12.71 2.11
N GLU A 471 54.53 -12.80 1.20
CA GLU A 471 55.92 -12.35 1.45
C GLU A 471 56.02 -10.83 1.72
N SER A 472 55.00 -10.07 1.31
CA SER A 472 54.91 -8.61 1.47
C SER A 472 54.10 -8.15 2.68
N LEU A 473 53.55 -9.07 3.49
CA LEU A 473 52.84 -8.75 4.72
C LEU A 473 53.76 -8.03 5.72
N GLY A 474 53.22 -7.07 6.45
CA GLY A 474 53.98 -6.22 7.37
C GLY A 474 54.92 -5.21 6.71
N SER A 475 55.13 -5.30 5.39
CA SER A 475 55.95 -4.34 4.64
C SER A 475 55.14 -3.51 3.65
N HIS A 476 54.46 -4.14 2.73
CA HIS A 476 53.57 -3.46 1.77
C HIS A 476 52.13 -3.47 2.26
N PHE A 477 51.66 -4.59 2.75
CA PHE A 477 50.29 -4.82 3.18
C PHE A 477 50.17 -5.01 4.68
N ASP A 478 48.96 -4.80 5.18
CA ASP A 478 48.50 -5.02 6.55
C ASP A 478 48.55 -6.52 6.92
#